data_508c4358786bf11994bcbe2c4a05f75d
#
_entry.id   508c4358786bf11994bcbe2c4a05f75d
#
_cell.length_a   1.000
_cell.length_b   1.000
_cell.length_c   1.000
_cell.angle_alpha   90.00
_cell.angle_beta   90.00
_cell.angle_gamma   90.00
#
_symmetry.space_group_name_H-M   'P 1'
#
loop_
_entity.id
_entity.type
_entity.pdbx_description
1 polymer ?
#
loop_
_entity_poly.entity_id
_entity_poly.type
_entity_poly.pdbx_seq_one_letter_code
_entity_poly.pdbx_strand_id
1 'polypeptide(L)'
;GDVYKRQSLGRQQVDNYTAIFKAPFSSKEPLLLVQGNYQGTTVQDGIKVHFTPIPTNLNSTGLKDLELAVNVGSQCFYTSDESLLTWLPDQPYTKGSWGYIGGKELSTQTEIRRTADGPLFQTLRNGIEGYRFDVPRGVYEVELLFTDIFLQNEGIAYQLGREGEQKSRENTFGISVNGKMLEEKLSPCKESGYCQAMRKKYIITNDTDHIDIRFHPASGTCFLNGIKLRNIH
;
A
#
# COMPACT_ATOMS: atom_id res chain seq x y z
N GLY A 1 -33.88 -19.74 -18.60
CA GLY A 1 -34.07 -18.71 -17.61
C GLY A 1 -33.06 -18.85 -16.51
N ASP A 2 -32.01 -18.02 -16.50
CA ASP A 2 -30.99 -18.05 -15.45
C ASP A 2 -31.59 -17.54 -14.15
N VAL A 3 -31.78 -18.45 -13.22
CA VAL A 3 -32.18 -18.12 -11.85
C VAL A 3 -30.97 -17.47 -11.17
N TYR A 4 -31.03 -16.16 -11.00
CA TYR A 4 -30.06 -15.44 -10.18
C TYR A 4 -30.14 -15.98 -8.74
N LYS A 5 -29.15 -16.77 -8.34
CA LYS A 5 -29.01 -17.16 -6.94
C LYS A 5 -28.56 -15.93 -6.15
N ARG A 6 -29.51 -15.27 -5.50
CA ARG A 6 -29.21 -14.24 -4.52
C ARG A 6 -28.66 -14.92 -3.27
N GLN A 7 -27.43 -14.62 -2.92
CA GLN A 7 -26.84 -15.06 -1.67
C GLN A 7 -26.75 -13.85 -0.73
N SER A 8 -27.40 -13.94 0.42
CA SER A 8 -27.31 -12.89 1.43
C SER A 8 -25.95 -13.00 2.14
N LEU A 9 -25.17 -11.95 2.11
CA LEU A 9 -23.90 -11.83 2.85
C LEU A 9 -24.11 -11.45 4.33
N GLY A 10 -25.37 -11.33 4.77
CA GLY A 10 -25.74 -10.96 6.13
C GLY A 10 -25.86 -9.45 6.32
N ARG A 11 -26.13 -9.07 7.59
CA ARG A 11 -26.13 -7.67 8.02
C ARG A 11 -24.83 -7.39 8.75
N GLN A 12 -24.14 -6.33 8.37
CA GLN A 12 -23.01 -5.82 9.13
C GLN A 12 -23.25 -4.36 9.52
N GLN A 13 -22.81 -4.00 10.69
CA GLN A 13 -22.75 -2.62 11.10
C GLN A 13 -21.59 -1.97 10.34
N VAL A 14 -21.88 -0.86 9.67
CA VAL A 14 -20.86 -0.07 8.97
C VAL A 14 -20.19 0.80 10.02
N ASP A 15 -18.92 0.53 10.27
CA ASP A 15 -18.07 1.39 11.08
C ASP A 15 -17.13 2.17 10.15
N ASN A 16 -17.08 3.48 10.30
CA ASN A 16 -16.28 4.39 9.45
C ASN A 16 -16.46 4.19 7.93
N TYR A 17 -17.70 3.96 7.48
CA TYR A 17 -18.05 3.74 6.07
C TYR A 17 -17.45 2.49 5.43
N THR A 18 -16.93 1.57 6.22
CA THR A 18 -16.35 0.32 5.72
C THR A 18 -17.12 -0.88 6.25
N ALA A 19 -17.51 -1.79 5.37
CA ALA A 19 -18.09 -3.08 5.73
C ALA A 19 -17.27 -4.19 5.04
N ILE A 20 -16.83 -5.17 5.82
CA ILE A 20 -16.04 -6.31 5.30
C ILE A 20 -16.94 -7.53 5.26
N PHE A 21 -17.10 -8.10 4.07
CA PHE A 21 -17.85 -9.34 3.85
C PHE A 21 -16.93 -10.45 3.34
N LYS A 22 -17.09 -11.65 3.86
CA LYS A 22 -16.53 -12.85 3.22
C LYS A 22 -17.52 -13.33 2.16
N ALA A 23 -17.19 -13.11 0.90
CA ALA A 23 -17.99 -13.61 -0.22
C ALA A 23 -17.42 -14.97 -0.68
N PRO A 24 -18.28 -15.96 -0.96
CA PRO A 24 -17.84 -17.16 -1.66
C PRO A 24 -17.40 -16.77 -3.07
N PHE A 25 -16.30 -17.31 -3.52
CA PHE A 25 -15.78 -17.05 -4.86
C PHE A 25 -16.80 -17.54 -5.91
N SER A 26 -17.32 -16.63 -6.71
CA SER A 26 -18.16 -16.95 -7.86
C SER A 26 -17.50 -16.39 -9.13
N SER A 27 -17.35 -17.24 -10.12
CA SER A 27 -16.56 -17.00 -11.33
C SER A 27 -17.15 -16.02 -12.35
N LYS A 28 -18.21 -15.29 -12.02
CA LYS A 28 -18.83 -14.32 -12.95
C LYS A 28 -19.17 -13.04 -12.21
N GLU A 29 -18.90 -11.92 -12.83
CA GLU A 29 -19.08 -10.55 -12.35
C GLU A 29 -20.25 -10.40 -11.33
N PRO A 30 -19.98 -10.48 -10.03
CA PRO A 30 -21.03 -10.37 -9.03
C PRO A 30 -21.48 -8.92 -8.89
N LEU A 31 -22.76 -8.74 -8.70
CA LEU A 31 -23.36 -7.47 -8.36
C LEU A 31 -23.54 -7.40 -6.84
N LEU A 32 -22.88 -6.45 -6.20
CA LEU A 32 -23.14 -6.12 -4.80
C LEU A 32 -24.36 -5.18 -4.75
N LEU A 33 -25.43 -5.64 -4.11
CA LEU A 33 -26.59 -4.80 -3.81
C LEU A 33 -26.48 -4.31 -2.36
N VAL A 34 -26.41 -3.00 -2.20
CA VAL A 34 -26.44 -2.34 -0.90
C VAL A 34 -27.82 -1.78 -0.68
N GLN A 35 -28.47 -2.16 0.41
CA GLN A 35 -29.77 -1.62 0.81
C GLN A 35 -29.63 -0.91 2.15
N GLY A 36 -30.15 0.28 2.23
CA GLY A 36 -30.23 1.06 3.45
C GLY A 36 -31.64 1.60 3.68
N ASN A 37 -31.95 1.93 4.92
CA ASN A 37 -33.20 2.63 5.26
C ASN A 37 -32.83 4.04 5.72
N TYR A 38 -33.33 5.03 5.00
CA TYR A 38 -33.16 6.43 5.35
C TYR A 38 -34.53 7.08 5.52
N GLN A 39 -34.83 7.56 6.72
CA GLN A 39 -36.11 8.21 7.05
C GLN A 39 -37.35 7.39 6.65
N GLY A 40 -37.31 6.08 6.86
CA GLY A 40 -38.44 5.19 6.52
C GLY A 40 -38.50 4.77 5.05
N THR A 41 -37.61 5.30 4.20
CA THR A 41 -37.53 4.93 2.79
C THR A 41 -36.35 3.94 2.58
N THR A 42 -36.63 2.81 1.93
CA THR A 42 -35.58 1.89 1.52
C THR A 42 -34.86 2.44 0.30
N VAL A 43 -33.58 2.72 0.44
CA VAL A 43 -32.68 3.05 -0.67
C VAL A 43 -31.86 1.85 -1.04
N GLN A 44 -31.68 1.63 -2.33
CA GLN A 44 -30.91 0.52 -2.87
C GLN A 44 -30.00 1.02 -3.96
N ASP A 45 -28.75 0.56 -3.92
CA ASP A 45 -27.78 0.79 -4.98
C ASP A 45 -27.08 -0.52 -5.34
N GLY A 46 -26.65 -0.64 -6.58
CA GLY A 46 -25.97 -1.82 -7.11
C GLY A 46 -24.67 -1.44 -7.77
N ILE A 47 -23.59 -2.07 -7.30
CA ILE A 47 -22.25 -1.86 -7.83
C ILE A 47 -21.70 -3.17 -8.40
N LYS A 48 -21.10 -3.11 -9.59
CA LYS A 48 -20.30 -4.23 -10.10
C LYS A 48 -19.06 -4.35 -9.25
N VAL A 49 -18.83 -5.54 -8.69
CA VAL A 49 -17.69 -5.81 -7.82
C VAL A 49 -16.65 -6.58 -8.62
N HIS A 50 -15.46 -6.04 -8.70
CA HIS A 50 -14.30 -6.79 -9.15
C HIS A 50 -13.65 -7.43 -7.92
N PHE A 51 -13.60 -8.77 -7.90
CA PHE A 51 -12.85 -9.47 -6.86
C PHE A 51 -11.38 -9.50 -7.23
N THR A 52 -10.58 -8.85 -6.43
CA THR A 52 -9.14 -9.09 -6.44
C THR A 52 -8.86 -10.15 -5.37
N PRO A 53 -8.51 -11.39 -5.73
CA PRO A 53 -8.17 -12.38 -4.74
C PRO A 53 -6.91 -11.91 -4.00
N ILE A 54 -6.96 -11.92 -2.66
CA ILE A 54 -5.75 -11.73 -1.85
C ILE A 54 -4.98 -13.05 -1.93
N PRO A 55 -3.85 -13.10 -2.61
CA PRO A 55 -3.09 -14.34 -2.69
C PRO A 55 -2.50 -14.63 -1.31
N THR A 56 -2.94 -15.71 -0.71
CA THR A 56 -2.44 -16.17 0.60
C THR A 56 -1.18 -17.03 0.48
N ASN A 57 -0.93 -17.57 -0.72
CA ASN A 57 0.25 -18.35 -1.04
C ASN A 57 0.75 -17.96 -2.44
N LEU A 58 1.85 -17.22 -2.48
CA LEU A 58 2.43 -16.73 -3.73
C LEU A 58 3.30 -17.80 -4.45
N ASN A 59 3.62 -18.91 -3.78
CA ASN A 59 4.39 -20.00 -4.37
C ASN A 59 3.54 -21.04 -5.10
N SER A 60 2.22 -20.86 -5.17
CA SER A 60 1.37 -21.77 -5.94
C SER A 60 1.70 -21.68 -7.43
N THR A 61 2.00 -22.81 -8.04
CA THR A 61 2.22 -22.95 -9.48
C THR A 61 1.01 -22.42 -10.25
N GLY A 62 1.16 -21.31 -10.98
CA GLY A 62 0.09 -20.73 -11.79
C GLY A 62 -0.02 -19.21 -11.74
N LEU A 63 0.80 -18.52 -10.97
CA LEU A 63 0.80 -17.05 -10.89
C LEU A 63 1.55 -16.40 -12.08
N LYS A 64 1.22 -16.81 -13.31
CA LYS A 64 1.86 -16.26 -14.52
C LYS A 64 1.65 -14.75 -14.67
N ASP A 65 0.55 -14.23 -14.15
CA ASP A 65 0.18 -12.83 -14.24
C ASP A 65 0.06 -12.21 -12.83
N LEU A 66 0.99 -12.53 -11.93
CA LEU A 66 0.97 -11.97 -10.59
C LEU A 66 1.13 -10.45 -10.66
N GLU A 67 0.12 -9.74 -10.22
CA GLU A 67 0.18 -8.33 -9.87
C GLU A 67 -0.38 -8.14 -8.47
N LEU A 68 0.47 -7.75 -7.54
CA LEU A 68 0.12 -7.51 -6.15
C LEU A 68 0.47 -6.09 -5.78
N ALA A 69 -0.52 -5.29 -5.42
CA ALA A 69 -0.35 -3.92 -4.97
C ALA A 69 -0.85 -3.77 -3.53
N VAL A 70 -0.08 -3.12 -2.67
CA VAL A 70 -0.37 -2.99 -1.25
C VAL A 70 -0.31 -1.53 -0.81
N ASN A 71 -1.37 -1.07 -0.15
CA ASN A 71 -1.47 0.22 0.51
C ASN A 71 -0.80 0.11 1.88
N VAL A 72 0.50 0.42 1.93
CA VAL A 72 1.34 0.17 3.11
C VAL A 72 0.97 1.11 4.26
N GLY A 73 0.84 0.54 5.46
CA GLY A 73 0.40 1.26 6.65
C GLY A 73 -1.10 1.51 6.70
N SER A 74 -1.89 0.86 5.85
CA SER A 74 -3.35 0.99 5.80
C SER A 74 -4.03 -0.36 6.02
N GLN A 75 -5.14 -0.35 6.76
CA GLN A 75 -6.02 -1.50 6.93
C GLN A 75 -7.16 -1.55 5.90
N CYS A 76 -7.17 -0.60 4.95
CA CYS A 76 -8.23 -0.43 3.97
C CYS A 76 -7.76 -0.74 2.55
N PHE A 77 -8.65 -1.32 1.76
CA PHE A 77 -8.48 -1.37 0.31
C PHE A 77 -8.54 0.05 -0.27
N TYR A 78 -7.78 0.26 -1.32
CA TYR A 78 -7.85 1.46 -2.13
C TYR A 78 -7.89 1.08 -3.61
N THR A 79 -8.84 1.60 -4.37
CA THR A 79 -8.88 1.40 -5.81
C THR A 79 -8.54 2.73 -6.49
N SER A 80 -7.50 2.72 -7.32
CA SER A 80 -7.09 3.87 -8.11
C SER A 80 -8.10 4.14 -9.21
N ASP A 81 -8.57 5.38 -9.30
CA ASP A 81 -9.49 5.80 -10.36
C ASP A 81 -8.80 5.85 -11.73
N GLU A 82 -7.47 6.06 -11.76
CA GLU A 82 -6.72 6.14 -13.01
C GLU A 82 -6.37 4.77 -13.58
N SER A 83 -5.85 3.87 -12.73
CA SER A 83 -5.36 2.56 -13.17
C SER A 83 -6.37 1.44 -12.98
N LEU A 84 -7.47 1.68 -12.27
CA LEU A 84 -8.45 0.69 -11.82
C LEU A 84 -7.81 -0.46 -10.99
N LEU A 85 -6.56 -0.28 -10.57
CA LEU A 85 -5.84 -1.24 -9.74
C LEU A 85 -6.30 -1.12 -8.29
N THR A 86 -6.63 -2.25 -7.68
CA THR A 86 -6.96 -2.32 -6.26
C THR A 86 -5.72 -2.63 -5.43
N TRP A 87 -5.40 -1.72 -4.53
CA TRP A 87 -4.34 -1.83 -3.54
C TRP A 87 -4.90 -2.50 -2.29
N LEU A 88 -4.28 -3.58 -1.88
CA LEU A 88 -4.69 -4.39 -0.74
C LEU A 88 -4.31 -3.71 0.59
N PRO A 89 -5.02 -4.02 1.69
CA PRO A 89 -4.57 -3.67 3.04
C PRO A 89 -3.20 -4.25 3.35
N ASP A 90 -2.43 -3.53 4.16
CA ASP A 90 -1.13 -3.99 4.63
C ASP A 90 -1.27 -5.15 5.64
N GLN A 91 -0.28 -6.04 5.66
CA GLN A 91 -0.24 -7.16 6.61
C GLN A 91 1.18 -7.48 7.05
N PRO A 92 1.34 -8.03 8.27
CA PRO A 92 2.65 -8.52 8.70
C PRO A 92 3.07 -9.73 7.86
N TYR A 93 4.36 -9.82 7.57
CA TYR A 93 4.88 -10.98 6.86
C TYR A 93 4.65 -12.26 7.64
N THR A 94 4.15 -13.27 6.95
CA THR A 94 4.08 -14.66 7.41
C THR A 94 4.70 -15.57 6.37
N LYS A 95 5.36 -16.63 6.81
CA LYS A 95 6.05 -17.58 5.92
C LYS A 95 5.08 -18.18 4.89
N GLY A 96 5.50 -18.20 3.64
CA GLY A 96 4.71 -18.66 2.49
C GLY A 96 3.79 -17.60 1.88
N SER A 97 3.82 -16.36 2.39
CA SER A 97 2.96 -15.25 1.96
C SER A 97 3.81 -14.00 1.64
N TRP A 98 3.29 -12.84 2.00
CA TRP A 98 3.93 -11.54 1.81
C TRP A 98 3.60 -10.63 2.99
N GLY A 99 4.33 -9.54 3.13
CA GLY A 99 4.02 -8.52 4.12
C GLY A 99 5.24 -7.75 4.63
N TYR A 100 4.95 -6.82 5.53
CA TYR A 100 5.94 -5.96 6.15
C TYR A 100 6.71 -6.64 7.29
N ILE A 101 7.91 -6.12 7.55
CA ILE A 101 8.76 -6.46 8.68
C ILE A 101 9.09 -5.15 9.40
N GLY A 102 8.70 -5.08 10.68
CA GLY A 102 8.92 -3.88 11.50
C GLY A 102 8.05 -2.68 11.14
N GLY A 103 8.29 -1.58 11.84
CA GLY A 103 7.62 -0.31 11.62
C GLY A 103 6.22 -0.20 12.25
N LYS A 104 5.70 1.04 12.24
CA LYS A 104 4.39 1.40 12.77
C LYS A 104 3.58 2.16 11.73
N GLU A 105 2.27 1.98 11.75
CA GLU A 105 1.35 2.74 10.92
C GLU A 105 1.37 4.21 11.28
N LEU A 106 1.39 5.05 10.25
CA LEU A 106 1.27 6.50 10.38
C LEU A 106 0.44 7.02 9.23
N SER A 107 -0.41 8.01 9.49
CA SER A 107 -1.24 8.65 8.48
C SER A 107 -1.27 10.16 8.62
N THR A 108 -1.65 10.84 7.56
CA THR A 108 -1.85 12.29 7.50
C THR A 108 -3.14 12.63 6.80
N GLN A 109 -3.71 13.79 7.14
CA GLN A 109 -4.83 14.40 6.41
C GLN A 109 -4.35 15.44 5.38
N THR A 110 -3.04 15.66 5.29
CA THR A 110 -2.46 16.64 4.38
C THR A 110 -2.66 16.17 2.94
N GLU A 111 -3.01 17.10 2.07
CA GLU A 111 -3.10 16.86 0.63
C GLU A 111 -1.73 16.47 0.08
N ILE A 112 -1.70 15.39 -0.70
CA ILE A 112 -0.49 14.91 -1.37
C ILE A 112 -0.53 15.38 -2.83
N ARG A 113 0.51 16.06 -3.23
CA ARG A 113 0.66 16.60 -4.58
C ARG A 113 1.29 15.58 -5.54
N ARG A 114 1.21 15.85 -6.85
CA ARG A 114 1.76 15.04 -7.94
C ARG A 114 1.17 13.65 -8.06
N THR A 115 -0.06 13.48 -7.62
CA THR A 115 -0.80 12.23 -7.78
C THR A 115 -2.30 12.50 -7.77
N ALA A 116 -3.07 11.70 -8.51
CA ALA A 116 -4.51 11.62 -8.35
C ALA A 116 -4.89 10.60 -7.24
N ASP A 117 -3.95 9.72 -6.89
CA ASP A 117 -4.12 8.68 -5.85
C ASP A 117 -3.71 9.18 -4.45
N GLY A 118 -4.11 10.40 -4.06
CA GLY A 118 -3.74 11.02 -2.77
C GLY A 118 -3.88 10.09 -1.57
N PRO A 119 -5.01 9.39 -1.37
CA PRO A 119 -5.21 8.49 -0.23
C PRO A 119 -4.15 7.39 -0.10
N LEU A 120 -3.62 6.88 -1.21
CA LEU A 120 -2.56 5.86 -1.21
C LEU A 120 -1.24 6.38 -0.62
N PHE A 121 -1.01 7.68 -0.69
CA PHE A 121 0.20 8.33 -0.18
C PHE A 121 0.00 8.98 1.20
N GLN A 122 -1.23 9.00 1.72
CA GLN A 122 -1.55 9.55 3.03
C GLN A 122 -1.32 8.57 4.18
N THR A 123 -1.09 7.30 3.87
CA THR A 123 -0.71 6.27 4.84
C THR A 123 0.70 5.78 4.56
N LEU A 124 1.41 5.37 5.60
CA LEU A 124 2.74 4.80 5.47
C LEU A 124 3.09 3.93 6.69
N ARG A 125 4.10 3.11 6.54
CA ARG A 125 4.75 2.41 7.64
C ARG A 125 6.06 3.09 7.99
N ASN A 126 6.08 3.74 9.16
CA ASN A 126 7.23 4.47 9.69
C ASN A 126 8.16 3.54 10.48
N GLY A 127 9.46 3.63 10.25
CA GLY A 127 10.45 2.73 10.84
C GLY A 127 10.40 1.33 10.26
N ILE A 128 9.97 1.19 9.01
CA ILE A 128 9.96 -0.11 8.31
C ILE A 128 11.39 -0.67 8.19
N GLU A 129 11.55 -1.95 8.47
CA GLU A 129 12.82 -2.68 8.34
C GLU A 129 12.89 -3.42 7.01
N GLY A 130 11.76 -3.91 6.52
CA GLY A 130 11.70 -4.63 5.26
C GLY A 130 10.29 -4.96 4.81
N TYR A 131 10.24 -5.51 3.59
CA TYR A 131 9.04 -6.08 2.98
C TYR A 131 9.40 -7.35 2.24
N ARG A 132 8.67 -8.43 2.46
CA ARG A 132 9.00 -9.72 1.88
C ARG A 132 7.83 -10.32 1.13
N PHE A 133 8.17 -10.98 0.01
CA PHE A 133 7.25 -11.75 -0.82
C PHE A 133 7.86 -13.13 -1.05
N ASP A 134 7.18 -14.20 -0.63
CA ASP A 134 7.58 -15.56 -0.96
C ASP A 134 7.03 -15.93 -2.34
N VAL A 135 7.82 -15.65 -3.37
CA VAL A 135 7.47 -15.82 -4.79
C VAL A 135 8.50 -16.71 -5.49
N PRO A 136 8.09 -17.44 -6.54
CA PRO A 136 8.99 -18.28 -7.31
C PRO A 136 10.10 -17.47 -7.98
N ARG A 137 11.08 -18.19 -8.51
CA ARG A 137 12.12 -17.61 -9.38
C ARG A 137 11.49 -16.99 -10.62
N GLY A 138 12.02 -15.86 -11.06
CA GLY A 138 11.49 -15.13 -12.20
C GLY A 138 11.99 -13.70 -12.27
N VAL A 139 11.43 -12.96 -13.21
CA VAL A 139 11.71 -11.52 -13.36
C VAL A 139 10.50 -10.74 -12.88
N TYR A 140 10.74 -9.78 -12.02
CA TYR A 140 9.70 -8.99 -11.37
C TYR A 140 9.95 -7.50 -11.51
N GLU A 141 8.88 -6.74 -11.73
CA GLU A 141 8.87 -5.30 -11.50
C GLU A 141 8.43 -5.04 -10.07
N VAL A 142 9.24 -4.31 -9.33
CA VAL A 142 8.93 -3.80 -7.98
C VAL A 142 8.76 -2.30 -8.08
N GLU A 143 7.61 -1.78 -7.71
CA GLU A 143 7.35 -0.34 -7.59
C GLU A 143 7.17 0.02 -6.13
N LEU A 144 7.96 0.99 -5.66
CA LEU A 144 7.92 1.52 -4.29
C LEU A 144 7.39 2.95 -4.31
N LEU A 145 6.45 3.25 -3.41
CA LEU A 145 5.80 4.54 -3.29
C LEU A 145 6.25 5.23 -2.00
N PHE A 146 6.61 6.49 -2.14
CA PHE A 146 7.09 7.30 -1.01
C PHE A 146 6.41 8.67 -1.01
N THR A 147 6.12 9.16 0.19
CA THR A 147 5.79 10.57 0.46
C THR A 147 6.36 10.93 1.81
N ASP A 148 7.25 11.89 1.86
CA ASP A 148 7.75 12.42 3.11
C ASP A 148 6.70 13.38 3.70
N ILE A 149 6.03 12.93 4.77
CA ILE A 149 5.01 13.69 5.50
C ILE A 149 5.55 14.23 6.83
N PHE A 150 6.81 13.99 7.12
CA PHE A 150 7.45 14.39 8.36
C PHE A 150 7.83 15.87 8.30
N LEU A 151 6.84 16.75 8.16
CA LEU A 151 7.06 18.16 8.35
C LEU A 151 7.62 18.35 9.76
N GLN A 152 8.85 18.79 9.83
CA GLN A 152 9.34 19.35 11.07
C GLN A 152 8.44 20.55 11.38
N ASN A 153 7.68 20.46 12.48
CA ASN A 153 7.12 21.65 13.08
C ASN A 153 8.33 22.55 13.40
N GLU A 154 8.67 23.44 12.49
CA GLU A 154 9.38 24.65 12.85
C GLU A 154 8.53 25.25 13.95
N GLY A 155 9.00 25.11 15.19
CA GLY A 155 8.31 25.65 16.34
C GLY A 155 7.94 27.07 15.99
N ILE A 156 6.64 27.34 16.00
CA ILE A 156 6.04 28.65 15.72
C ILE A 156 6.97 29.71 16.22
N ALA A 157 7.35 30.63 15.35
CA ALA A 157 8.34 31.69 15.51
C ALA A 157 8.04 32.64 16.69
N TYR A 158 8.16 32.18 17.91
CA TYR A 158 8.22 32.98 19.13
C TYR A 158 9.48 32.72 19.97
N GLN A 159 10.49 32.09 19.37
CA GLN A 159 11.83 32.10 19.94
C GLN A 159 12.71 33.10 19.18
N LEU A 160 12.38 34.36 19.34
CA LEU A 160 13.31 35.47 19.10
C LEU A 160 14.58 35.22 19.93
N GLY A 161 15.68 34.85 19.29
CA GLY A 161 17.01 34.92 19.89
C GLY A 161 17.79 33.62 20.09
N ARG A 162 17.53 32.53 19.36
CA ARG A 162 18.49 31.45 19.23
C ARG A 162 18.74 31.11 17.76
N GLU A 163 19.81 31.70 17.23
CA GLU A 163 20.49 31.19 16.05
C GLU A 163 21.10 29.83 16.37
N GLY A 164 20.28 28.80 16.36
CA GLY A 164 20.70 27.41 16.31
C GLY A 164 20.29 26.88 14.96
N GLU A 165 21.25 26.54 14.11
CA GLU A 165 21.01 25.78 12.90
C GLU A 165 20.19 24.55 13.24
N GLN A 166 18.87 24.65 13.12
CA GLN A 166 18.00 23.51 13.17
C GLN A 166 18.20 22.77 11.85
N LYS A 167 19.21 21.88 11.82
CA LYS A 167 19.39 20.93 10.73
C LYS A 167 18.11 20.12 10.66
N SER A 168 17.31 20.40 9.66
CA SER A 168 16.20 19.54 9.27
C SER A 168 16.77 18.13 9.11
N ARG A 169 16.38 17.20 9.98
CA ARG A 169 16.75 15.79 9.83
C ARG A 169 15.96 15.23 8.66
N GLU A 170 16.55 15.37 7.48
CA GLU A 170 16.01 14.73 6.29
C GLU A 170 16.06 13.22 6.46
N ASN A 171 14.95 12.57 6.14
CA ASN A 171 14.90 11.12 6.08
C ASN A 171 15.70 10.65 4.87
N THR A 172 16.75 9.89 5.15
CA THR A 172 17.62 9.32 4.12
C THR A 172 17.91 7.87 4.46
N PHE A 173 17.73 6.97 3.52
CA PHE A 173 17.92 5.54 3.73
C PHE A 173 18.33 4.83 2.44
N GLY A 174 19.01 3.70 2.59
CA GLY A 174 19.31 2.79 1.50
C GLY A 174 18.19 1.77 1.32
N ILE A 175 18.14 1.16 0.14
CA ILE A 175 17.23 0.06 -0.20
C ILE A 175 18.02 -1.07 -0.86
N SER A 176 17.88 -2.28 -0.34
CA SER A 176 18.44 -3.48 -0.95
C SER A 176 17.36 -4.53 -1.22
N VAL A 177 17.60 -5.38 -2.21
CA VAL A 177 16.74 -6.53 -2.53
C VAL A 177 17.62 -7.78 -2.63
N ASN A 178 17.26 -8.82 -1.87
CA ASN A 178 18.01 -10.07 -1.75
C ASN A 178 19.51 -9.82 -1.51
N GLY A 179 19.82 -8.84 -0.65
CA GLY A 179 21.18 -8.45 -0.28
C GLY A 179 21.90 -7.55 -1.30
N LYS A 180 21.34 -7.30 -2.48
CA LYS A 180 21.91 -6.40 -3.47
C LYS A 180 21.36 -4.98 -3.28
N MET A 181 22.25 -3.99 -3.11
CA MET A 181 21.88 -2.59 -2.99
C MET A 181 21.28 -2.06 -4.29
N LEU A 182 20.09 -1.45 -4.21
CA LEU A 182 19.44 -0.74 -5.31
C LEU A 182 19.60 0.77 -5.18
N GLU A 183 19.45 1.28 -3.95
CA GLU A 183 19.62 2.69 -3.63
C GLU A 183 20.52 2.80 -2.39
N GLU A 184 21.59 3.57 -2.49
CA GLU A 184 22.48 3.79 -1.35
C GLU A 184 21.98 4.88 -0.40
N LYS A 185 21.40 5.95 -0.97
CA LYS A 185 20.98 7.16 -0.26
C LYS A 185 19.74 7.79 -0.91
N LEU A 186 18.59 7.15 -0.72
CA LEU A 186 17.30 7.71 -1.14
C LEU A 186 16.86 8.77 -0.13
N SER A 187 16.54 9.97 -0.59
CA SER A 187 15.89 11.01 0.22
C SER A 187 14.62 11.50 -0.49
N PRO A 188 13.44 10.96 -0.14
CA PRO A 188 12.19 11.32 -0.81
C PRO A 188 11.89 12.82 -0.78
N CYS A 189 12.18 13.49 0.33
CA CYS A 189 11.99 14.93 0.43
C CYS A 189 12.91 15.72 -0.52
N LYS A 190 14.18 15.32 -0.69
CA LYS A 190 15.11 16.00 -1.62
C LYS A 190 14.71 15.80 -3.06
N GLU A 191 14.27 14.62 -3.42
CA GLU A 191 13.93 14.26 -4.80
C GLU A 191 12.58 14.83 -5.23
N SER A 192 11.60 14.82 -4.34
CA SER A 192 10.22 15.18 -4.68
C SER A 192 9.68 16.38 -3.92
N GLY A 193 10.17 16.65 -2.70
CA GLY A 193 9.63 17.63 -1.77
C GLY A 193 8.68 17.01 -0.74
N TYR A 194 8.34 17.79 0.28
CA TYR A 194 7.37 17.38 1.31
C TYR A 194 5.95 17.26 0.73
N CYS A 195 5.22 16.26 1.20
CA CYS A 195 3.85 15.97 0.77
C CYS A 195 3.70 15.88 -0.75
N GLN A 196 4.70 15.31 -1.40
CA GLN A 196 4.68 15.04 -2.84
C GLN A 196 4.92 13.56 -3.10
N ALA A 197 4.10 13.00 -3.98
CA ALA A 197 4.19 11.61 -4.37
C ALA A 197 5.47 11.33 -5.16
N MET A 198 6.16 10.26 -4.80
CA MET A 198 7.32 9.74 -5.50
C MET A 198 7.14 8.24 -5.75
N ARG A 199 7.51 7.80 -6.94
CA ARG A 199 7.46 6.40 -7.35
C ARG A 199 8.84 5.98 -7.86
N LYS A 200 9.31 4.83 -7.41
CA LYS A 200 10.56 4.19 -7.86
C LYS A 200 10.26 2.81 -8.38
N LYS A 201 10.74 2.49 -9.57
CA LYS A 201 10.54 1.18 -10.23
C LYS A 201 11.87 0.48 -10.44
N TYR A 202 11.89 -0.80 -10.15
CA TYR A 202 13.06 -1.66 -10.31
C TYR A 202 12.68 -2.95 -10.99
N ILE A 203 13.55 -3.45 -11.87
CA ILE A 203 13.44 -4.78 -12.45
C ILE A 203 14.38 -5.70 -11.67
N ILE A 204 13.81 -6.73 -11.09
CA ILE A 204 14.52 -7.67 -10.22
C ILE A 204 14.51 -9.05 -10.85
N THR A 205 15.69 -9.59 -11.12
CA THR A 205 15.85 -11.02 -11.40
C THR A 205 15.94 -11.76 -10.08
N ASN A 206 14.93 -12.56 -9.77
CA ASN A 206 14.85 -13.35 -8.56
C ASN A 206 15.29 -14.78 -8.81
N ASP A 207 16.45 -15.16 -8.26
CA ASP A 207 17.02 -16.49 -8.36
C ASP A 207 16.71 -17.37 -7.13
N THR A 208 15.89 -16.84 -6.22
CA THR A 208 15.50 -17.50 -4.97
C THR A 208 14.01 -17.80 -4.93
N ASP A 209 13.52 -18.32 -3.83
CA ASP A 209 12.09 -18.56 -3.56
C ASP A 209 11.36 -17.38 -2.89
N HIS A 210 12.04 -16.21 -2.85
CA HIS A 210 11.48 -15.01 -2.25
C HIS A 210 12.13 -13.74 -2.79
N ILE A 211 11.46 -12.60 -2.60
CA ILE A 211 12.00 -11.26 -2.75
C ILE A 211 11.97 -10.62 -1.37
N ASP A 212 13.16 -10.32 -0.82
CA ASP A 212 13.34 -9.68 0.48
C ASP A 212 13.90 -8.27 0.28
N ILE A 213 13.07 -7.27 0.53
CA ILE A 213 13.40 -5.86 0.41
C ILE A 213 13.77 -5.36 1.80
N ARG A 214 14.94 -4.73 1.94
CA ARG A 214 15.42 -4.18 3.20
C ARG A 214 15.67 -2.70 3.10
N PHE A 215 15.33 -1.99 4.17
CA PHE A 215 15.53 -0.56 4.33
C PHE A 215 16.65 -0.30 5.33
N HIS A 216 17.62 0.53 4.95
CA HIS A 216 18.83 0.80 5.72
C HIS A 216 18.87 2.26 6.12
N PRO A 217 18.55 2.61 7.38
CA PRO A 217 18.50 4.01 7.80
C PRO A 217 19.89 4.64 7.77
N ALA A 218 20.02 5.80 7.12
CA ALA A 218 21.24 6.61 7.13
C ALA A 218 21.05 7.91 7.95
N SER A 219 19.87 8.54 7.84
CA SER A 219 19.47 9.67 8.66
C SER A 219 17.93 9.65 8.83
N GLY A 220 17.44 10.00 10.01
CA GLY A 220 16.01 9.98 10.29
C GLY A 220 15.43 8.56 10.32
N THR A 221 14.32 8.35 9.63
CA THR A 221 13.58 7.09 9.63
C THR A 221 13.37 6.55 8.22
N CYS A 222 13.28 5.23 8.08
CA CYS A 222 12.81 4.60 6.85
C CYS A 222 11.28 4.59 6.84
N PHE A 223 10.68 4.76 5.68
CA PHE A 223 9.24 4.67 5.52
C PHE A 223 8.84 4.19 4.12
N LEU A 224 7.62 3.68 3.99
CA LEU A 224 7.05 3.21 2.73
C LEU A 224 5.55 3.46 2.74
N ASN A 225 5.01 4.03 1.66
CA ASN A 225 3.58 4.31 1.50
C ASN A 225 2.85 3.22 0.71
N GLY A 226 3.49 2.65 -0.27
CA GLY A 226 2.91 1.59 -1.08
C GLY A 226 3.96 0.73 -1.76
N ILE A 227 3.59 -0.48 -2.09
CA ILE A 227 4.46 -1.40 -2.81
C ILE A 227 3.65 -2.19 -3.82
N LYS A 228 4.18 -2.32 -5.03
CA LYS A 228 3.60 -3.17 -6.05
C LYS A 228 4.64 -4.15 -6.57
N LEU A 229 4.25 -5.40 -6.67
CA LEU A 229 5.03 -6.48 -7.27
C LEU A 229 4.27 -7.01 -8.48
N ARG A 230 4.93 -7.08 -9.63
CA ARG A 230 4.38 -7.66 -10.85
C ARG A 230 5.38 -8.62 -11.47
N ASN A 231 4.94 -9.84 -11.80
CA ASN A 231 5.74 -10.76 -12.60
C ASN A 231 5.79 -10.25 -14.05
N ILE A 232 6.98 -10.17 -14.62
CA ILE A 232 7.21 -9.83 -16.02
C ILE A 232 7.95 -10.98 -16.67
N HIS A 233 7.32 -11.64 -17.63
CA HIS A 233 7.85 -12.81 -18.33
C HIS A 233 8.97 -12.44 -19.30
#